data_e8dfa10afad49df33d82230388becfab
#
_entry.id   e8dfa10afad49df33d82230388becfab
#
_cell.length_a   1.000
_cell.length_b   1.000
_cell.length_c   1.000
_cell.angle_alpha   90.00
_cell.angle_beta   90.00
_cell.angle_gamma   90.00
#
_symmetry.space_group_name_H-M   'P 1'
#
loop_
_entity.id
_entity.type
_entity.pdbx_description
1 polymer ?
#
loop_
_entity_poly.entity_id
_entity_poly.type
_entity_poly.pdbx_seq_one_letter_code
_entity_poly.pdbx_strand_id
1 'polypeptide(L)'
;MTSDPTSSTAFVFAGGGSLGAIEVGMLRELVASGERPDCVVGASAGAINAAYFAGRPDEDGVAMLAALWCRIRRQDIMPFSMRSLVAMLLRNRPHLVEADALRLLLERNLPYRRIEQAALPLHIVATDVLNGREVVLSAGPVVDAVQASAAIPGVFPSVSIGGVELVDGGVANNTPISVAFALGVKRIVVLPAGFACALRVPPRSAIAHATHALTLVIARQLVRDLELYGARAQIHVVPPLCPLDVSSYDYSQCAQLIDKAAERTRAWIDAGGLAQCEIPGQLREHDHAAVLSH
;
A
#
# COMPACT_ATOMS: atom_id res chain seq x y z
N MET A 1 -8.96 21.60 -21.50
CA MET A 1 -7.95 22.40 -20.77
C MET A 1 -6.70 21.56 -20.78
N THR A 2 -5.70 21.94 -21.53
CA THR A 2 -4.38 21.26 -21.50
C THR A 2 -3.73 21.63 -20.18
N SER A 3 -3.57 20.65 -19.28
CA SER A 3 -2.78 20.83 -18.06
C SER A 3 -1.36 21.24 -18.45
N ASP A 4 -0.83 22.25 -17.78
CA ASP A 4 0.56 22.66 -17.91
C ASP A 4 1.44 21.46 -17.56
N PRO A 5 2.31 20.94 -18.47
CA PRO A 5 3.16 19.80 -18.20
C PRO A 5 4.17 20.03 -17.05
N THR A 6 4.18 21.26 -16.49
CA THR A 6 5.06 21.62 -15.37
C THR A 6 4.48 21.27 -13.99
N SER A 7 3.23 20.79 -13.87
CA SER A 7 2.55 20.56 -12.58
C SER A 7 2.01 19.14 -12.37
N SER A 8 2.52 18.12 -13.08
CA SER A 8 2.03 16.74 -12.94
C SER A 8 2.23 16.18 -11.52
N THR A 9 1.17 15.59 -10.97
CA THR A 9 1.12 15.05 -9.61
C THR A 9 0.93 13.53 -9.65
N ALA A 10 1.70 12.79 -8.85
CA ALA A 10 1.47 11.36 -8.61
C ALA A 10 1.02 11.12 -7.17
N PHE A 11 0.05 10.22 -6.98
CA PHE A 11 -0.21 9.63 -5.66
C PHE A 11 0.50 8.28 -5.56
N VAL A 12 1.25 8.11 -4.48
CA VAL A 12 2.02 6.88 -4.21
C VAL A 12 1.43 6.17 -3.01
N PHE A 13 0.94 4.95 -3.23
CA PHE A 13 0.32 4.09 -2.23
C PHE A 13 1.31 3.01 -1.79
N ALA A 14 1.56 2.95 -0.48
CA ALA A 14 2.51 2.01 0.10
C ALA A 14 1.91 0.62 0.35
N GLY A 15 2.74 -0.40 0.41
CA GLY A 15 2.33 -1.71 0.92
C GLY A 15 2.14 -1.70 2.43
N GLY A 16 1.20 -2.51 2.94
CA GLY A 16 0.94 -2.55 4.38
C GLY A 16 -0.10 -3.59 4.85
N GLY A 17 -0.53 -4.49 4.00
CA GLY A 17 -1.57 -5.47 4.33
C GLY A 17 -2.88 -4.78 4.76
N SER A 18 -3.45 -5.13 5.91
CA SER A 18 -4.69 -4.48 6.42
C SER A 18 -4.52 -3.00 6.74
N LEU A 19 -3.29 -2.53 6.94
CA LEU A 19 -3.00 -1.10 7.15
C LEU A 19 -3.22 -0.26 5.89
N GLY A 20 -3.40 -0.86 4.71
CA GLY A 20 -3.88 -0.17 3.51
C GLY A 20 -5.21 0.58 3.71
N ALA A 21 -5.99 0.21 4.73
CA ALA A 21 -7.18 0.97 5.16
C ALA A 21 -6.84 2.41 5.58
N ILE A 22 -5.65 2.66 6.14
CA ILE A 22 -5.15 3.98 6.52
C ILE A 22 -5.06 4.89 5.29
N GLU A 23 -4.54 4.37 4.18
CA GLU A 23 -4.41 5.11 2.92
C GLU A 23 -5.77 5.55 2.36
N VAL A 24 -6.82 4.74 2.59
CA VAL A 24 -8.19 5.09 2.16
C VAL A 24 -8.71 6.30 2.94
N GLY A 25 -8.43 6.37 4.25
CA GLY A 25 -8.75 7.54 5.06
C GLY A 25 -7.98 8.79 4.61
N MET A 26 -6.69 8.65 4.29
CA MET A 26 -5.86 9.71 3.74
C MET A 26 -6.39 10.18 2.38
N LEU A 27 -6.69 9.25 1.48
CA LEU A 27 -7.21 9.52 0.15
C LEU A 27 -8.55 10.26 0.20
N ARG A 28 -9.43 9.91 1.16
CA ARG A 28 -10.71 10.58 1.37
C ARG A 28 -10.54 12.08 1.57
N GLU A 29 -9.65 12.48 2.43
CA GLU A 29 -9.43 13.89 2.75
C GLU A 29 -8.65 14.63 1.65
N LEU A 30 -7.69 13.97 1.01
CA LEU A 30 -6.99 14.54 -0.15
C LEU A 30 -7.97 14.85 -1.29
N VAL A 31 -8.84 13.90 -1.63
CA VAL A 31 -9.84 14.11 -2.70
C VAL A 31 -10.87 15.16 -2.31
N ALA A 32 -11.33 15.18 -1.05
CA ALA A 32 -12.25 16.19 -0.53
C ALA A 32 -11.65 17.59 -0.51
N SER A 33 -10.34 17.72 -0.30
CA SER A 33 -9.63 19.02 -0.38
C SER A 33 -9.36 19.50 -1.80
N GLY A 34 -9.77 18.74 -2.81
CA GLY A 34 -9.60 19.09 -4.22
C GLY A 34 -8.32 18.56 -4.86
N GLU A 35 -7.50 17.79 -4.13
CA GLU A 35 -6.31 17.16 -4.70
C GLU A 35 -6.68 16.13 -5.79
N ARG A 36 -5.99 16.19 -6.92
CA ARG A 36 -6.21 15.30 -8.06
C ARG A 36 -4.85 14.86 -8.62
N PRO A 37 -4.55 13.56 -8.66
CA PRO A 37 -3.33 13.08 -9.30
C PRO A 37 -3.52 12.93 -10.81
N ASP A 38 -2.42 13.06 -11.54
CA ASP A 38 -2.34 12.72 -12.97
C ASP A 38 -2.01 11.25 -13.20
N CYS A 39 -1.40 10.58 -12.21
CA CYS A 39 -1.16 9.14 -12.20
C CYS A 39 -1.10 8.59 -10.78
N VAL A 40 -1.22 7.29 -10.65
CA VAL A 40 -1.10 6.59 -9.37
C VAL A 40 -0.11 5.44 -9.46
N VAL A 41 0.65 5.25 -8.38
CA VAL A 41 1.63 4.18 -8.24
C VAL A 41 1.33 3.43 -6.95
N GLY A 42 1.37 2.10 -6.97
CA GLY A 42 1.10 1.31 -5.76
C GLY A 42 1.86 0.00 -5.68
N ALA A 43 2.13 -0.45 -4.45
CA ALA A 43 2.72 -1.74 -4.14
C ALA A 43 1.86 -2.50 -3.13
N SER A 44 1.71 -3.82 -3.27
CA SER A 44 1.00 -4.68 -2.32
C SER A 44 -0.46 -4.19 -2.05
N ALA A 45 -0.82 -3.93 -0.80
CA ALA A 45 -2.11 -3.33 -0.44
C ALA A 45 -2.33 -1.98 -1.13
N GLY A 46 -1.27 -1.17 -1.29
CA GLY A 46 -1.31 0.08 -2.03
C GLY A 46 -1.61 -0.13 -3.52
N ALA A 47 -1.22 -1.26 -4.12
CA ALA A 47 -1.60 -1.58 -5.49
C ALA A 47 -3.11 -1.86 -5.62
N ILE A 48 -3.73 -2.45 -4.59
CA ILE A 48 -5.19 -2.62 -4.52
C ILE A 48 -5.85 -1.24 -4.48
N ASN A 49 -5.42 -0.36 -3.57
CA ASN A 49 -5.96 0.99 -3.43
C ASN A 49 -5.79 1.82 -4.71
N ALA A 50 -4.58 1.81 -5.28
CA ALA A 50 -4.26 2.52 -6.51
C ALA A 50 -5.12 2.04 -7.69
N ALA A 51 -5.28 0.71 -7.85
CA ALA A 51 -6.09 0.14 -8.92
C ALA A 51 -7.57 0.51 -8.79
N TYR A 52 -8.12 0.47 -7.59
CA TYR A 52 -9.50 0.91 -7.34
C TYR A 52 -9.69 2.39 -7.67
N PHE A 53 -8.84 3.23 -7.10
CA PHE A 53 -8.93 4.67 -7.29
C PHE A 53 -8.67 5.07 -8.75
N ALA A 54 -7.74 4.41 -9.44
CA ALA A 54 -7.50 4.67 -10.87
C ALA A 54 -8.73 4.42 -11.75
N GLY A 55 -9.59 3.48 -11.36
CA GLY A 55 -10.83 3.17 -12.08
C GLY A 55 -11.94 4.20 -11.87
N ARG A 56 -11.96 4.87 -10.72
CA ARG A 56 -12.92 5.92 -10.36
C ARG A 56 -12.27 6.95 -9.42
N PRO A 57 -11.56 7.94 -9.98
CA PRO A 57 -10.76 8.89 -9.21
C PRO A 57 -11.57 10.08 -8.67
N ASP A 58 -12.64 9.80 -7.97
CA ASP A 58 -13.56 10.78 -7.38
C ASP A 58 -13.96 10.37 -5.95
N GLU A 59 -14.74 11.22 -5.29
CA GLU A 59 -15.22 10.99 -3.91
C GLU A 59 -16.08 9.71 -3.80
N ASP A 60 -16.89 9.42 -4.82
CA ASP A 60 -17.71 8.20 -4.84
C ASP A 60 -16.81 6.95 -4.94
N GLY A 61 -15.76 6.97 -5.78
CA GLY A 61 -14.80 5.89 -5.88
C GLY A 61 -14.08 5.63 -4.57
N VAL A 62 -13.69 6.68 -3.86
CA VAL A 62 -13.11 6.56 -2.51
C VAL A 62 -14.11 6.01 -1.50
N ALA A 63 -15.37 6.45 -1.55
CA ALA A 63 -16.41 5.90 -0.67
C ALA A 63 -16.67 4.41 -0.92
N MET A 64 -16.68 3.98 -2.19
CA MET A 64 -16.78 2.56 -2.57
C MET A 64 -15.58 1.75 -2.07
N LEU A 65 -14.37 2.28 -2.20
CA LEU A 65 -13.15 1.64 -1.70
C LEU A 65 -13.19 1.52 -0.16
N ALA A 66 -13.61 2.56 0.55
CA ALA A 66 -13.79 2.52 2.01
C ALA A 66 -14.81 1.46 2.42
N ALA A 67 -15.97 1.39 1.74
CA ALA A 67 -16.96 0.36 1.97
C ALA A 67 -16.45 -1.06 1.69
N LEU A 68 -15.55 -1.23 0.72
CA LEU A 68 -14.88 -2.50 0.46
C LEU A 68 -14.00 -2.89 1.64
N TRP A 69 -13.09 -2.01 2.09
CA TRP A 69 -12.21 -2.28 3.23
C TRP A 69 -12.98 -2.59 4.52
N CYS A 70 -14.11 -1.92 4.77
CA CYS A 70 -14.96 -2.20 5.93
C CYS A 70 -15.64 -3.58 5.88
N ARG A 71 -15.78 -4.19 4.69
CA ARG A 71 -16.40 -5.51 4.50
C ARG A 71 -15.39 -6.65 4.41
N ILE A 72 -14.15 -6.35 4.00
CA ILE A 72 -13.09 -7.36 3.87
C ILE A 72 -12.81 -7.99 5.23
N ARG A 73 -12.78 -9.31 5.26
CA ARG A 73 -12.31 -10.10 6.39
C ARG A 73 -11.04 -10.83 6.00
N ARG A 74 -10.24 -11.20 6.98
CA ARG A 74 -9.01 -11.96 6.76
C ARG A 74 -9.22 -13.18 5.85
N GLN A 75 -10.33 -13.89 6.02
CA GLN A 75 -10.65 -15.08 5.21
C GLN A 75 -10.92 -14.77 3.72
N ASP A 76 -11.29 -13.54 3.38
CA ASP A 76 -11.57 -13.11 2.00
C ASP A 76 -10.28 -12.84 1.22
N ILE A 77 -9.15 -12.68 1.94
CA ILE A 77 -7.82 -12.49 1.37
C ILE A 77 -6.94 -13.70 1.64
N MET A 78 -6.89 -14.18 2.88
CA MET A 78 -6.04 -15.27 3.34
C MET A 78 -6.86 -16.35 4.06
N PRO A 79 -7.57 -17.24 3.35
CA PRO A 79 -8.32 -18.33 3.96
C PRO A 79 -7.35 -19.38 4.55
N PHE A 80 -6.94 -19.21 5.80
CA PHE A 80 -6.14 -20.20 6.52
C PHE A 80 -6.98 -21.40 6.91
N SER A 81 -6.57 -22.59 6.48
CA SER A 81 -7.11 -23.85 7.00
C SER A 81 -6.00 -24.75 7.54
N MET A 82 -6.32 -25.54 8.58
CA MET A 82 -5.39 -26.58 9.05
C MET A 82 -5.03 -27.59 7.95
N ARG A 83 -5.94 -27.80 7.00
CA ARG A 83 -5.69 -28.67 5.84
C ARG A 83 -4.62 -28.07 4.91
N SER A 84 -4.60 -26.74 4.73
CA SER A 84 -3.58 -26.04 3.94
C SER A 84 -2.20 -26.14 4.59
N LEU A 85 -2.13 -26.00 5.92
CA LEU A 85 -0.87 -26.17 6.68
C LEU A 85 -0.33 -27.60 6.58
N VAL A 86 -1.18 -28.59 6.74
CA VAL A 86 -0.79 -30.02 6.60
C VAL A 86 -0.39 -30.32 5.16
N ALA A 87 -1.10 -29.80 4.16
CA ALA A 87 -0.76 -29.99 2.75
C ALA A 87 0.57 -29.32 2.38
N MET A 88 0.87 -28.17 2.94
CA MET A 88 2.17 -27.49 2.77
C MET A 88 3.30 -28.35 3.31
N LEU A 89 3.17 -28.86 4.55
CA LEU A 89 4.18 -29.69 5.20
C LEU A 89 4.38 -31.04 4.51
N LEU A 90 3.29 -31.71 4.07
CA LEU A 90 3.37 -33.03 3.46
C LEU A 90 3.68 -33.02 1.96
N ARG A 91 3.33 -31.93 1.25
CA ARG A 91 3.48 -31.81 -0.22
C ARG A 91 4.59 -30.85 -0.64
N ASN A 92 5.36 -30.31 0.30
CA ASN A 92 6.43 -29.33 0.04
C ASN A 92 5.97 -28.15 -0.84
N ARG A 93 4.74 -27.65 -0.61
CA ARG A 93 4.22 -26.49 -1.36
C ARG A 93 4.91 -25.22 -0.89
N PRO A 94 5.30 -24.32 -1.82
CA PRO A 94 6.02 -23.10 -1.48
C PRO A 94 5.13 -21.98 -0.88
N HIS A 95 3.80 -22.19 -0.74
CA HIS A 95 2.85 -21.20 -0.25
C HIS A 95 1.79 -21.81 0.70
N LEU A 96 1.27 -20.96 1.57
CA LEU A 96 0.27 -21.34 2.59
C LEU A 96 -1.17 -21.27 2.10
N VAL A 97 -1.46 -20.36 1.18
CA VAL A 97 -2.82 -20.01 0.75
C VAL A 97 -2.88 -19.92 -0.76
N GLU A 98 -3.94 -20.44 -1.37
CA GLU A 98 -4.23 -20.21 -2.79
C GLU A 98 -4.71 -18.75 -2.99
N ALA A 99 -4.35 -18.13 -4.11
CA ALA A 99 -4.66 -16.73 -4.39
C ALA A 99 -6.10 -16.50 -4.90
N ASP A 100 -6.92 -17.53 -4.99
CA ASP A 100 -8.27 -17.49 -5.59
C ASP A 100 -9.21 -16.52 -4.89
N ALA A 101 -9.12 -16.41 -3.56
CA ALA A 101 -9.97 -15.51 -2.79
C ALA A 101 -9.69 -14.04 -3.13
N LEU A 102 -8.41 -13.64 -3.14
CA LEU A 102 -8.00 -12.30 -3.55
C LEU A 102 -8.36 -12.03 -5.02
N ARG A 103 -8.13 -13.01 -5.91
CA ARG A 103 -8.50 -12.90 -7.32
C ARG A 103 -9.98 -12.60 -7.47
N LEU A 104 -10.84 -13.39 -6.84
CA LEU A 104 -12.29 -13.22 -6.89
C LEU A 104 -12.74 -11.86 -6.33
N LEU A 105 -12.11 -11.41 -5.26
CA LEU A 105 -12.35 -10.08 -4.69
C LEU A 105 -12.07 -8.98 -5.73
N LEU A 106 -10.91 -9.04 -6.38
CA LEU A 106 -10.49 -8.07 -7.41
C LEU A 106 -11.41 -8.12 -8.64
N GLU A 107 -11.70 -9.32 -9.15
CA GLU A 107 -12.57 -9.51 -10.33
C GLU A 107 -13.99 -8.98 -10.12
N ARG A 108 -14.53 -9.07 -8.91
CA ARG A 108 -15.88 -8.59 -8.58
C ARG A 108 -15.97 -7.09 -8.38
N ASN A 109 -14.87 -6.48 -8.02
CA ASN A 109 -14.91 -5.10 -7.54
C ASN A 109 -14.14 -4.11 -8.42
N LEU A 110 -13.18 -4.51 -9.25
CA LEU A 110 -12.53 -3.62 -10.21
C LEU A 110 -13.44 -3.38 -11.42
N PRO A 111 -13.70 -2.10 -11.80
CA PRO A 111 -14.64 -1.78 -12.88
C PRO A 111 -14.06 -1.97 -14.29
N TYR A 112 -12.79 -2.35 -14.41
CA TYR A 112 -12.07 -2.55 -15.67
C TYR A 112 -11.20 -3.82 -15.60
N ARG A 113 -10.74 -4.29 -16.78
CA ARG A 113 -10.02 -5.58 -16.89
C ARG A 113 -8.55 -5.43 -17.22
N ARG A 114 -8.16 -4.33 -17.83
CA ARG A 114 -6.79 -4.06 -18.26
C ARG A 114 -6.35 -2.71 -17.69
N ILE A 115 -5.08 -2.60 -17.29
CA ILE A 115 -4.50 -1.39 -16.68
C ILE A 115 -4.75 -0.16 -17.57
N GLU A 116 -4.64 -0.32 -18.88
CA GLU A 116 -4.81 0.75 -19.87
C GLU A 116 -6.26 1.28 -19.98
N GLN A 117 -7.22 0.61 -19.35
CA GLN A 117 -8.63 1.01 -19.31
C GLN A 117 -8.98 1.86 -18.07
N ALA A 118 -8.02 2.02 -17.14
CA ALA A 118 -8.23 2.86 -15.97
C ALA A 118 -8.43 4.33 -16.38
N ALA A 119 -9.20 5.07 -15.60
CA ALA A 119 -9.44 6.50 -15.84
C ALA A 119 -8.19 7.35 -15.57
N LEU A 120 -7.29 6.86 -14.70
CA LEU A 120 -5.94 7.43 -14.48
C LEU A 120 -4.86 6.43 -14.89
N PRO A 121 -3.71 6.90 -15.39
CA PRO A 121 -2.51 6.10 -15.55
C PRO A 121 -2.16 5.40 -14.24
N LEU A 122 -2.04 4.06 -14.30
CA LEU A 122 -1.80 3.19 -13.15
C LEU A 122 -0.49 2.43 -13.33
N HIS A 123 0.33 2.46 -12.29
CA HIS A 123 1.60 1.75 -12.23
C HIS A 123 1.63 0.86 -10.99
N ILE A 124 1.74 -0.45 -11.19
CA ILE A 124 1.74 -1.44 -10.13
C ILE A 124 3.15 -2.02 -9.99
N VAL A 125 3.68 -1.99 -8.79
CA VAL A 125 5.02 -2.49 -8.50
C VAL A 125 4.96 -3.92 -8.00
N ALA A 126 5.75 -4.79 -8.61
CA ALA A 126 6.00 -6.17 -8.20
C ALA A 126 7.51 -6.43 -8.11
N THR A 127 7.91 -7.58 -7.61
CA THR A 127 9.31 -7.98 -7.46
C THR A 127 9.59 -9.25 -8.27
N ASP A 128 10.63 -9.25 -9.10
CA ASP A 128 11.15 -10.47 -9.74
C ASP A 128 11.77 -11.37 -8.66
N VAL A 129 11.21 -12.56 -8.49
CA VAL A 129 11.59 -13.48 -7.41
C VAL A 129 13.03 -13.99 -7.52
N LEU A 130 13.59 -14.02 -8.74
CA LEU A 130 14.91 -14.59 -8.97
C LEU A 130 16.07 -13.64 -8.67
N ASN A 131 15.83 -12.33 -8.85
CA ASN A 131 16.91 -11.34 -8.74
C ASN A 131 16.58 -10.16 -7.82
N GLY A 132 15.34 -10.09 -7.29
CA GLY A 132 14.88 -9.04 -6.37
C GLY A 132 14.66 -7.68 -7.04
N ARG A 133 14.69 -7.59 -8.39
CA ARG A 133 14.48 -6.33 -9.10
C ARG A 133 13.02 -5.90 -9.05
N GLU A 134 12.81 -4.61 -8.93
CA GLU A 134 11.53 -3.96 -9.14
C GLU A 134 11.04 -4.18 -10.57
N VAL A 135 9.77 -4.56 -10.69
CA VAL A 135 9.07 -4.67 -11.98
C VAL A 135 7.84 -3.79 -11.93
N VAL A 136 7.77 -2.80 -12.84
CA VAL A 136 6.64 -1.88 -12.94
C VAL A 136 5.68 -2.36 -14.02
N LEU A 137 4.47 -2.72 -13.62
CA LEU A 137 3.38 -3.18 -14.48
C LEU A 137 2.46 -2.01 -14.79
N SER A 138 2.50 -1.53 -16.03
CA SER A 138 1.73 -0.36 -16.50
C SER A 138 0.76 -0.73 -17.63
N ALA A 139 0.69 -2.00 -17.98
CA ALA A 139 -0.18 -2.54 -19.04
C ALA A 139 -0.53 -4.00 -18.75
N GLY A 140 -1.62 -4.49 -19.35
CA GLY A 140 -2.03 -5.89 -19.22
C GLY A 140 -3.20 -6.12 -18.26
N PRO A 141 -3.50 -7.40 -17.91
CA PRO A 141 -4.59 -7.74 -17.01
C PRO A 141 -4.38 -7.16 -15.62
N VAL A 142 -5.29 -6.29 -15.16
CA VAL A 142 -5.14 -5.58 -13.89
C VAL A 142 -5.18 -6.53 -12.69
N VAL A 143 -6.00 -7.56 -12.74
CA VAL A 143 -6.13 -8.54 -11.64
C VAL A 143 -4.81 -9.29 -11.44
N ASP A 144 -4.19 -9.75 -12.54
CA ASP A 144 -2.90 -10.46 -12.47
C ASP A 144 -1.80 -9.55 -11.93
N ALA A 145 -1.77 -8.28 -12.35
CA ALA A 145 -0.79 -7.30 -11.88
C ALA A 145 -0.94 -7.00 -10.38
N VAL A 146 -2.18 -6.78 -9.91
CA VAL A 146 -2.46 -6.55 -8.48
C VAL A 146 -2.15 -7.80 -7.65
N GLN A 147 -2.51 -8.99 -8.15
CA GLN A 147 -2.16 -10.26 -7.48
C GLN A 147 -0.65 -10.45 -7.36
N ALA A 148 0.11 -10.17 -8.43
CA ALA A 148 1.57 -10.25 -8.41
C ALA A 148 2.15 -9.31 -7.35
N SER A 149 1.66 -8.06 -7.34
CA SER A 149 2.07 -7.04 -6.37
C SER A 149 1.71 -7.37 -4.92
N ALA A 150 0.67 -8.16 -4.68
CA ALA A 150 0.20 -8.58 -3.36
C ALA A 150 0.59 -10.03 -2.99
N ALA A 151 1.42 -10.69 -3.80
CA ALA A 151 1.86 -12.07 -3.59
C ALA A 151 2.96 -12.16 -2.53
N ILE A 152 2.58 -12.00 -1.25
CA ILE A 152 3.50 -12.06 -0.10
C ILE A 152 4.27 -13.39 -0.11
N PRO A 153 5.62 -13.37 -0.15
CA PRO A 153 6.44 -14.58 -0.17
C PRO A 153 6.13 -15.53 0.98
N GLY A 154 5.97 -16.81 0.67
CA GLY A 154 5.62 -17.85 1.64
C GLY A 154 4.13 -17.88 2.03
N VAL A 155 3.36 -16.82 1.78
CA VAL A 155 1.90 -16.77 2.01
C VAL A 155 1.14 -17.13 0.75
N PHE A 156 1.40 -16.43 -0.35
CA PHE A 156 0.76 -16.64 -1.65
C PHE A 156 1.74 -17.23 -2.68
N PRO A 157 1.24 -17.91 -3.72
CA PRO A 157 2.06 -18.30 -4.86
C PRO A 157 2.58 -17.07 -5.61
N SER A 158 3.75 -17.20 -6.24
CA SER A 158 4.20 -16.23 -7.25
C SER A 158 3.23 -16.19 -8.44
N VAL A 159 3.24 -15.07 -9.16
CA VAL A 159 2.41 -14.88 -10.37
C VAL A 159 3.33 -14.72 -11.57
N SER A 160 3.13 -15.55 -12.61
CA SER A 160 3.91 -15.48 -13.83
C SER A 160 3.31 -14.46 -14.80
N ILE A 161 4.04 -13.40 -15.11
CA ILE A 161 3.65 -12.37 -16.09
C ILE A 161 4.77 -12.18 -17.08
N GLY A 162 4.49 -12.40 -18.37
CA GLY A 162 5.50 -12.25 -19.43
C GLY A 162 6.72 -13.16 -19.29
N GLY A 163 6.57 -14.32 -18.63
CA GLY A 163 7.67 -15.26 -18.38
C GLY A 163 8.55 -14.91 -17.17
N VAL A 164 8.18 -13.87 -16.41
CA VAL A 164 8.85 -13.49 -15.15
C VAL A 164 7.97 -13.92 -13.96
N GLU A 165 8.57 -14.61 -13.01
CA GLU A 165 7.91 -14.98 -11.75
C GLU A 165 7.96 -13.81 -10.77
N LEU A 166 6.79 -13.29 -10.41
CA LEU A 166 6.64 -12.09 -9.61
C LEU A 166 6.07 -12.40 -8.23
N VAL A 167 6.57 -11.67 -7.24
CA VAL A 167 6.08 -11.66 -5.86
C VAL A 167 5.80 -10.23 -5.40
N ASP A 168 5.37 -10.07 -4.14
CA ASP A 168 4.95 -8.80 -3.54
C ASP A 168 5.94 -7.65 -3.82
N GLY A 169 5.39 -6.53 -4.29
CA GLY A 169 6.15 -5.34 -4.62
C GLY A 169 6.90 -4.74 -3.44
N GLY A 170 6.38 -4.95 -2.23
CA GLY A 170 7.01 -4.45 -1.01
C GLY A 170 8.38 -5.08 -0.71
N VAL A 171 8.73 -6.17 -1.37
CA VAL A 171 10.08 -6.76 -1.24
C VAL A 171 11.14 -5.87 -1.90
N ALA A 172 10.88 -5.37 -3.10
CA ALA A 172 11.81 -4.49 -3.83
C ALA A 172 11.58 -3.01 -3.49
N ASN A 173 10.31 -2.56 -3.46
CA ASN A 173 9.96 -1.16 -3.30
C ASN A 173 8.55 -1.00 -2.71
N ASN A 174 8.46 -0.93 -1.40
CA ASN A 174 7.18 -0.90 -0.69
C ASN A 174 6.45 0.43 -0.85
N THR A 175 7.17 1.55 -0.94
CA THR A 175 6.61 2.89 -1.15
C THR A 175 7.26 3.46 -2.40
N PRO A 176 6.69 3.21 -3.60
CA PRO A 176 7.41 3.35 -4.87
C PRO A 176 7.57 4.81 -5.34
N ILE A 177 8.22 5.64 -4.51
CA ILE A 177 8.58 7.04 -4.80
C ILE A 177 9.50 7.12 -6.01
N SER A 178 10.48 6.21 -6.10
CA SER A 178 11.42 6.13 -7.23
C SER A 178 10.73 5.96 -8.57
N VAL A 179 9.64 5.17 -8.61
CA VAL A 179 8.83 4.96 -9.82
C VAL A 179 8.14 6.26 -10.21
N ALA A 180 7.45 6.92 -9.28
CA ALA A 180 6.82 8.21 -9.54
C ALA A 180 7.85 9.26 -10.02
N PHE A 181 9.01 9.29 -9.38
CA PHE A 181 10.11 10.16 -9.79
C PHE A 181 10.62 9.85 -11.22
N ALA A 182 10.77 8.58 -11.57
CA ALA A 182 11.20 8.14 -12.90
C ALA A 182 10.19 8.46 -14.00
N LEU A 183 8.89 8.57 -13.66
CA LEU A 183 7.84 9.04 -14.58
C LEU A 183 7.94 10.54 -14.89
N GLY A 184 8.83 11.27 -14.22
CA GLY A 184 9.09 12.69 -14.46
C GLY A 184 8.04 13.62 -13.85
N VAL A 185 7.19 13.14 -12.95
CA VAL A 185 6.22 13.99 -12.24
C VAL A 185 6.94 14.97 -11.33
N LYS A 186 6.35 16.15 -11.14
CA LYS A 186 6.97 17.24 -10.36
C LYS A 186 6.58 17.20 -8.89
N ARG A 187 5.38 16.72 -8.60
CA ARG A 187 4.81 16.63 -7.25
C ARG A 187 4.42 15.19 -6.94
N ILE A 188 4.85 14.69 -5.81
CA ILE A 188 4.54 13.34 -5.36
C ILE A 188 3.85 13.46 -4.00
N VAL A 189 2.64 12.93 -3.89
CA VAL A 189 1.92 12.80 -2.62
C VAL A 189 2.00 11.35 -2.18
N VAL A 190 2.66 11.10 -1.07
CA VAL A 190 2.89 9.76 -0.53
C VAL A 190 1.84 9.46 0.53
N LEU A 191 1.13 8.35 0.36
CA LEU A 191 0.19 7.79 1.32
C LEU A 191 0.84 6.57 1.99
N PRO A 192 1.52 6.73 3.12
CA PRO A 192 2.15 5.60 3.80
C PRO A 192 1.12 4.81 4.59
N ALA A 193 1.08 3.50 4.45
CA ALA A 193 0.24 2.65 5.29
C ALA A 193 0.68 2.66 6.76
N GLY A 194 1.94 3.03 7.01
CA GLY A 194 2.53 3.02 8.35
C GLY A 194 3.01 1.64 8.78
N PHE A 195 3.39 1.53 10.02
CA PHE A 195 3.79 0.27 10.65
C PHE A 195 3.41 0.29 12.14
N ALA A 196 3.25 -0.88 12.74
CA ALA A 196 2.94 -1.00 14.16
C ALA A 196 4.15 -0.56 15.01
N CYS A 197 4.24 0.75 15.30
CA CYS A 197 5.35 1.38 16.04
C CYS A 197 5.19 1.28 17.57
N ALA A 198 4.00 0.97 18.07
CA ALA A 198 3.67 1.00 19.49
C ALA A 198 3.30 -0.39 20.04
N LEU A 199 3.96 -1.44 19.57
CA LEU A 199 3.72 -2.79 20.07
C LEU A 199 4.07 -2.86 21.57
N ARG A 200 3.08 -3.23 22.40
CA ARG A 200 3.26 -3.37 23.87
C ARG A 200 4.04 -4.62 24.27
N VAL A 201 4.07 -5.61 23.39
CA VAL A 201 4.73 -6.92 23.64
C VAL A 201 5.48 -7.32 22.38
N PRO A 202 6.72 -7.78 22.49
CA PRO A 202 7.45 -8.32 21.35
C PRO A 202 6.68 -9.46 20.67
N PRO A 203 6.80 -9.62 19.35
CA PRO A 203 6.20 -10.74 18.64
C PRO A 203 6.58 -12.08 19.28
N ARG A 204 5.63 -13.02 19.42
CA ARG A 204 5.87 -14.28 20.16
C ARG A 204 6.25 -15.48 19.28
N SER A 205 6.10 -15.39 17.96
CA SER A 205 6.46 -16.48 17.04
C SER A 205 7.55 -16.06 16.07
N ALA A 206 8.32 -17.03 15.57
CA ALA A 206 9.37 -16.76 14.57
C ALA A 206 8.82 -16.03 13.33
N ILE A 207 7.64 -16.42 12.85
CA ILE A 207 6.98 -15.76 11.71
C ILE A 207 6.63 -14.30 12.06
N ALA A 208 6.05 -14.07 13.23
CA ALA A 208 5.69 -12.72 13.67
C ALA A 208 6.94 -11.84 13.88
N HIS A 209 8.04 -12.39 14.36
CA HIS A 209 9.33 -11.69 14.43
C HIS A 209 9.86 -11.34 13.05
N ALA A 210 9.86 -12.29 12.11
CA ALA A 210 10.35 -12.05 10.74
C ALA A 210 9.50 -10.99 10.01
N THR A 211 8.19 -11.07 10.12
CA THR A 211 7.28 -10.08 9.49
C THR A 211 7.41 -8.69 10.12
N HIS A 212 7.58 -8.62 11.44
CA HIS A 212 7.83 -7.34 12.10
C HIS A 212 9.18 -6.73 11.71
N ALA A 213 10.24 -7.55 11.66
CA ALA A 213 11.55 -7.11 11.19
C ALA A 213 11.49 -6.56 9.75
N LEU A 214 10.76 -7.25 8.86
CA LEU A 214 10.53 -6.76 7.49
C LEU A 214 9.82 -5.40 7.49
N THR A 215 8.81 -5.22 8.33
CA THR A 215 8.09 -3.94 8.45
C THR A 215 9.03 -2.80 8.87
N LEU A 216 9.96 -3.06 9.79
CA LEU A 216 10.96 -2.06 10.20
C LEU A 216 11.95 -1.72 9.08
N VAL A 217 12.38 -2.71 8.29
CA VAL A 217 13.23 -2.49 7.11
C VAL A 217 12.52 -1.61 6.09
N ILE A 218 11.24 -1.90 5.81
CA ILE A 218 10.39 -1.12 4.90
C ILE A 218 10.23 0.33 5.37
N ALA A 219 9.99 0.54 6.67
CA ALA A 219 9.87 1.89 7.22
C ALA A 219 11.17 2.70 7.05
N ARG A 220 12.34 2.08 7.26
CA ARG A 220 13.63 2.72 7.03
C ARG A 220 13.92 3.00 5.55
N GLN A 221 13.47 2.13 4.65
CA GLN A 221 13.57 2.35 3.22
C GLN A 221 12.82 3.62 2.80
N LEU A 222 11.59 3.81 3.29
CA LEU A 222 10.81 5.03 3.02
C LEU A 222 11.58 6.30 3.42
N VAL A 223 12.15 6.35 4.62
CA VAL A 223 12.92 7.52 5.07
C VAL A 223 14.11 7.79 4.16
N ARG A 224 14.85 6.74 3.78
CA ARG A 224 15.99 6.84 2.87
C ARG A 224 15.59 7.37 1.48
N ASP A 225 14.46 6.90 0.95
CA ASP A 225 13.96 7.35 -0.34
C ASP A 225 13.53 8.83 -0.28
N LEU A 226 12.91 9.26 0.82
CA LEU A 226 12.57 10.66 1.06
C LEU A 226 13.82 11.56 1.10
N GLU A 227 14.89 11.12 1.75
CA GLU A 227 16.17 11.83 1.78
C GLU A 227 16.82 11.89 0.38
N LEU A 228 16.75 10.79 -0.39
CA LEU A 228 17.36 10.69 -1.71
C LEU A 228 16.66 11.55 -2.75
N TYR A 229 15.33 11.55 -2.75
CA TYR A 229 14.51 12.22 -3.79
C TYR A 229 13.98 13.58 -3.35
N GLY A 230 13.93 13.90 -2.05
CA GLY A 230 13.34 15.14 -1.52
C GLY A 230 14.00 16.43 -2.00
N ALA A 231 15.29 16.39 -2.34
CA ALA A 231 15.99 17.54 -2.94
C ALA A 231 15.70 17.70 -4.47
N ARG A 232 15.05 16.72 -5.11
CA ARG A 232 14.90 16.62 -6.57
C ARG A 232 13.46 16.67 -7.04
N ALA A 233 12.49 16.45 -6.15
CA ALA A 233 11.06 16.50 -6.41
C ALA A 233 10.32 17.10 -5.21
N GLN A 234 9.14 17.68 -5.44
CA GLN A 234 8.24 18.09 -4.35
C GLN A 234 7.53 16.85 -3.81
N ILE A 235 7.98 16.37 -2.65
CA ILE A 235 7.41 15.18 -2.02
C ILE A 235 6.66 15.58 -0.75
N HIS A 236 5.34 15.38 -0.77
CA HIS A 236 4.46 15.59 0.38
C HIS A 236 4.11 14.24 0.97
N VAL A 237 4.44 14.01 2.22
CA VAL A 237 4.12 12.75 2.89
C VAL A 237 2.98 12.99 3.86
N VAL A 238 1.86 12.33 3.63
CA VAL A 238 0.74 12.35 4.59
C VAL A 238 1.22 11.66 5.88
N PRO A 239 1.10 12.31 7.06
CA PRO A 239 1.60 11.74 8.29
C PRO A 239 0.93 10.39 8.63
N PRO A 240 1.69 9.30 8.82
CA PRO A 240 1.12 8.02 9.20
C PRO A 240 0.51 8.08 10.60
N LEU A 241 -0.40 7.14 10.90
CA LEU A 241 -0.95 7.01 12.24
C LEU A 241 0.16 6.62 13.23
N CYS A 242 0.24 7.37 14.32
CA CYS A 242 1.19 7.15 15.40
C CYS A 242 0.59 7.71 16.72
N PRO A 243 0.56 6.93 17.82
CA PRO A 243 0.99 5.52 17.93
C PRO A 243 0.07 4.57 17.16
N LEU A 244 0.61 3.45 16.67
CA LEU A 244 -0.13 2.39 16.00
C LEU A 244 0.28 1.02 16.58
N ASP A 245 -0.69 0.30 17.15
CA ASP A 245 -0.52 -1.03 17.76
C ASP A 245 -1.26 -2.15 17.01
N VAL A 246 -1.76 -1.84 15.81
CA VAL A 246 -2.52 -2.77 14.96
C VAL A 246 -1.61 -3.56 14.06
N SER A 247 -1.79 -4.87 14.03
CA SER A 247 -1.06 -5.76 13.12
C SER A 247 -1.52 -5.58 11.68
N SER A 248 -0.59 -5.63 10.72
CA SER A 248 -0.87 -5.64 9.28
C SER A 248 -1.69 -6.84 8.78
N TYR A 249 -2.01 -7.78 9.65
CA TYR A 249 -2.86 -8.95 9.38
C TYR A 249 -4.22 -8.90 10.10
N ASP A 250 -4.53 -7.80 10.79
CA ASP A 250 -5.81 -7.59 11.48
C ASP A 250 -6.73 -6.71 10.65
N TYR A 251 -7.68 -7.34 9.96
CA TYR A 251 -8.69 -6.66 9.14
C TYR A 251 -9.92 -6.21 9.92
N SER A 252 -10.01 -6.50 11.22
CA SER A 252 -11.19 -6.16 12.04
C SER A 252 -11.30 -4.67 12.35
N GLN A 253 -10.20 -3.93 12.23
CA GLN A 253 -10.11 -2.52 12.60
C GLN A 253 -10.13 -1.55 11.41
N CYS A 254 -10.38 -2.05 10.18
CA CYS A 254 -10.28 -1.22 8.97
C CYS A 254 -11.14 0.05 9.03
N ALA A 255 -12.39 -0.04 9.49
CA ALA A 255 -13.26 1.13 9.63
C ALA A 255 -12.66 2.19 10.56
N GLN A 256 -12.17 1.77 11.73
CA GLN A 256 -11.55 2.67 12.71
C GLN A 256 -10.25 3.30 12.18
N LEU A 257 -9.46 2.52 11.42
CA LEU A 257 -8.23 3.02 10.80
C LEU A 257 -8.52 4.07 9.73
N ILE A 258 -9.55 3.85 8.89
CA ILE A 258 -10.00 4.82 7.88
C ILE A 258 -10.38 6.14 8.56
N ASP A 259 -11.21 6.10 9.60
CA ASP A 259 -11.72 7.31 10.26
C ASP A 259 -10.61 8.08 10.97
N LYS A 260 -9.74 7.39 11.73
CA LYS A 260 -8.58 8.01 12.39
C LYS A 260 -7.60 8.63 11.38
N ALA A 261 -7.35 7.94 10.27
CA ALA A 261 -6.46 8.44 9.23
C ALA A 261 -7.05 9.68 8.55
N ALA A 262 -8.35 9.68 8.26
CA ALA A 262 -9.03 10.84 7.70
C ALA A 262 -8.99 12.05 8.64
N GLU A 263 -9.31 11.87 9.93
CA GLU A 263 -9.24 12.95 10.91
C GLU A 263 -7.85 13.59 10.97
N ARG A 264 -6.80 12.75 11.06
CA ARG A 264 -5.42 13.24 11.07
C ARG A 264 -5.00 13.91 9.77
N THR A 265 -5.41 13.37 8.64
CA THR A 265 -5.08 13.94 7.33
C THR A 265 -5.76 15.28 7.14
N ARG A 266 -7.03 15.42 7.54
CA ARG A 266 -7.73 16.71 7.53
C ARG A 266 -7.00 17.74 8.37
N ALA A 267 -6.66 17.42 9.61
CA ALA A 267 -5.92 18.33 10.49
C ALA A 267 -4.56 18.73 9.90
N TRP A 268 -3.87 17.81 9.22
CA TRP A 268 -2.61 18.09 8.54
C TRP A 268 -2.80 19.01 7.33
N ILE A 269 -3.85 18.81 6.53
CA ILE A 269 -4.19 19.68 5.40
C ILE A 269 -4.52 21.09 5.90
N ASP A 270 -5.38 21.19 6.94
CA ASP A 270 -5.80 22.48 7.54
C ASP A 270 -4.58 23.26 8.13
N ALA A 271 -3.57 22.56 8.59
CA ALA A 271 -2.31 23.13 9.05
C ALA A 271 -1.34 23.51 7.91
N GLY A 272 -1.74 23.37 6.65
CA GLY A 272 -0.92 23.72 5.49
C GLY A 272 0.10 22.65 5.08
N GLY A 273 -0.13 21.39 5.45
CA GLY A 273 0.80 20.28 5.18
C GLY A 273 1.07 20.04 3.69
N LEU A 274 0.09 20.34 2.82
CA LEU A 274 0.26 20.26 1.35
C LEU A 274 1.17 21.36 0.77
N ALA A 275 1.52 22.39 1.54
CA ALA A 275 2.49 23.40 1.15
C ALA A 275 3.92 23.11 1.64
N GLN A 276 4.10 22.05 2.46
CA GLN A 276 5.37 21.71 3.10
C GLN A 276 5.89 20.37 2.56
N CYS A 277 7.19 20.27 2.31
CA CYS A 277 7.87 19.05 1.87
C CYS A 277 8.76 18.51 3.00
N GLU A 278 8.18 18.30 4.18
CA GLU A 278 8.92 17.83 5.35
C GLU A 278 8.68 16.32 5.59
N ILE A 279 9.72 15.64 6.09
CA ILE A 279 9.58 14.25 6.55
C ILE A 279 8.81 14.26 7.88
N PRO A 280 7.61 13.65 7.95
CA PRO A 280 6.84 13.61 9.18
C PRO A 280 7.62 13.05 10.37
N GLY A 281 7.46 13.66 11.53
CA GLY A 281 8.13 13.22 12.77
C GLY A 281 7.84 11.77 13.14
N GLN A 282 6.67 11.26 12.76
CA GLN A 282 6.24 9.87 12.96
C GLN A 282 7.09 8.83 12.20
N LEU A 283 7.80 9.24 11.15
CA LEU A 283 8.73 8.38 10.40
C LEU A 283 10.15 8.40 10.97
N ARG A 284 10.46 9.33 11.88
CA ARG A 284 11.75 9.40 12.58
C ARG A 284 11.76 8.44 13.78
N GLU A 285 12.93 8.19 14.33
CA GLU A 285 13.05 7.41 15.58
C GLU A 285 12.31 8.13 16.73
N HIS A 286 11.40 7.41 17.38
CA HIS A 286 10.60 7.93 18.49
C HIS A 286 10.23 6.80 19.46
N ASP A 287 9.98 7.14 20.72
CA ASP A 287 9.59 6.22 21.77
C ASP A 287 8.15 6.51 22.22
N HIS A 288 7.37 5.44 22.41
CA HIS A 288 5.99 5.49 22.92
C HIS A 288 5.86 5.03 24.38
N ALA A 289 6.93 4.72 25.08
CA ALA A 289 6.89 4.21 26.44
C ALA A 289 6.10 5.12 27.40
N ALA A 290 6.20 6.45 27.23
CA ALA A 290 5.47 7.42 28.05
C ALA A 290 3.97 7.55 27.72
N VAL A 291 3.55 7.19 26.49
CA VAL A 291 2.15 7.33 26.03
C VAL A 291 1.32 6.10 26.36
N LEU A 292 1.97 4.94 26.56
CA LEU A 292 1.33 3.64 26.78
C LEU A 292 1.08 3.33 28.28
N SER A 293 1.47 4.22 29.18
CA SER A 293 1.33 4.06 30.65
C SER A 293 0.02 4.62 31.22
N HIS A 294 -0.95 5.00 30.37
CA HIS A 294 -2.27 5.50 30.79
C HIS A 294 -3.42 4.65 30.26
#